data_0d32de57789a1ddb83aaf8378538e8c5
#
_entry.id   0d32de57789a1ddb83aaf8378538e8c5
#
_cell.length_a   1.000
_cell.length_b   1.000
_cell.length_c   1.000
_cell.angle_alpha   90.00
_cell.angle_beta   90.00
_cell.angle_gamma   90.00
#
_symmetry.space_group_name_H-M   'P 1'
#
loop_
_entity.id
_entity.type
_entity.pdbx_description
1 polymer ?
#
loop_
_entity_poly.entity_id
_entity_poly.type
_entity_poly.pdbx_seq_one_letter_code
_entity_poly.pdbx_strand_id
1 'polypeptide(L)'
;LVVTGSSFRLCRDPYEPLVSELELTMGMRLSLAEKPGTVKSVRGRMSYDNYIVNVPSRAADGSLKFIEALVPISRDVHIGYMPFTYSNVIRLADKTRGEIYGWGGMLDARDCSALVMEIYRCFGIMLPRNTSDLAKLPEKYAADVSSLSTEAKRETILSQPAGVILCFPGHVMIYYGSDGNELLCLSAAGKFAPVQSSATQNVYTVEVCSLDVRLSNGKTWLEAVEKIIRIG
;
A
#
# COMPACT_ATOMS: atom_id res chain seq x y z
N LEU A 1 10.25 -4.70 -13.40
CA LEU A 1 8.82 -4.45 -13.42
C LEU A 1 8.31 -4.34 -11.98
N VAL A 2 7.48 -3.34 -11.68
CA VAL A 2 6.84 -3.10 -10.38
C VAL A 2 5.32 -3.19 -10.58
N VAL A 3 4.62 -3.90 -9.70
CA VAL A 3 3.16 -3.97 -9.68
C VAL A 3 2.62 -2.68 -9.07
N THR A 4 1.75 -1.97 -9.80
CA THR A 4 1.13 -0.70 -9.40
C THR A 4 -0.40 -0.77 -9.30
N GLY A 5 -0.98 -1.91 -9.67
CA GLY A 5 -2.35 -2.27 -9.33
C GLY A 5 -2.45 -2.82 -7.92
N SER A 6 -3.65 -2.91 -7.38
CA SER A 6 -3.82 -3.49 -6.05
C SER A 6 -3.35 -4.94 -6.00
N SER A 7 -3.91 -5.79 -6.82
CA SER A 7 -3.38 -7.13 -7.12
C SER A 7 -3.89 -7.60 -8.48
N PHE A 8 -3.24 -8.60 -9.04
CA PHE A 8 -3.74 -9.39 -10.14
C PHE A 8 -3.11 -10.77 -10.15
N ARG A 9 -3.79 -11.74 -10.78
CA ARG A 9 -3.26 -13.08 -10.97
C ARG A 9 -2.66 -13.23 -12.37
N LEU A 10 -1.53 -13.94 -12.45
CA LEU A 10 -0.98 -14.40 -13.71
C LEU A 10 -1.96 -15.34 -14.41
N CYS A 11 -1.85 -15.44 -15.72
CA CYS A 11 -2.66 -16.39 -16.48
C CYS A 11 -2.38 -17.82 -16.02
N ARG A 12 -3.41 -18.67 -16.11
CA ARG A 12 -3.26 -20.09 -15.86
C ARG A 12 -2.20 -20.69 -16.79
N ASP A 13 -1.25 -21.43 -16.22
CA ASP A 13 -0.17 -22.08 -16.95
C ASP A 13 -0.19 -23.60 -16.66
N PRO A 14 -0.65 -24.43 -17.60
CA PRO A 14 -0.74 -25.87 -17.39
C PRO A 14 0.62 -26.58 -17.38
N TYR A 15 1.68 -25.89 -17.82
CA TYR A 15 3.03 -26.45 -17.92
C TYR A 15 3.96 -26.04 -16.79
N GLU A 16 3.55 -25.03 -16.00
CA GLU A 16 4.34 -24.55 -14.86
C GLU A 16 3.41 -24.12 -13.70
N PRO A 17 3.07 -25.05 -12.82
CA PRO A 17 2.16 -24.78 -11.70
C PRO A 17 2.61 -23.66 -10.76
N LEU A 18 3.93 -23.44 -10.62
CA LEU A 18 4.48 -22.45 -9.69
C LEU A 18 4.22 -20.98 -10.09
N VAL A 19 3.92 -20.74 -11.37
CA VAL A 19 3.52 -19.41 -11.86
C VAL A 19 2.06 -19.35 -12.31
N SER A 20 1.39 -20.53 -12.35
CA SER A 20 -0.02 -20.61 -12.72
C SER A 20 -0.88 -19.91 -11.67
N GLU A 21 -1.63 -18.90 -12.09
CA GLU A 21 -2.54 -18.13 -11.23
C GLU A 21 -1.83 -17.48 -10.00
N LEU A 22 -0.50 -17.34 -10.07
CA LEU A 22 0.27 -16.66 -9.03
C LEU A 22 -0.25 -15.24 -8.87
N GLU A 23 -0.61 -14.88 -7.64
CA GLU A 23 -1.04 -13.53 -7.30
C GLU A 23 0.16 -12.60 -7.12
N LEU A 24 0.09 -11.46 -7.79
CA LEU A 24 1.06 -10.38 -7.69
C LEU A 24 0.35 -9.17 -7.06
N THR A 25 0.90 -8.67 -5.94
CA THR A 25 0.32 -7.56 -5.19
C THR A 25 1.11 -6.28 -5.38
N MET A 26 0.50 -5.14 -5.05
CA MET A 26 1.10 -3.81 -5.13
C MET A 26 2.50 -3.76 -4.50
N GLY A 27 3.41 -3.10 -5.17
CA GLY A 27 4.79 -2.96 -4.71
C GLY A 27 5.68 -4.19 -4.92
N MET A 28 5.14 -5.34 -5.36
CA MET A 28 5.99 -6.47 -5.78
C MET A 28 6.86 -6.06 -6.97
N ARG A 29 8.12 -6.50 -6.92
CA ARG A 29 9.10 -6.23 -7.96
C ARG A 29 9.63 -7.55 -8.53
N LEU A 30 9.51 -7.69 -9.86
CA LEU A 30 10.07 -8.80 -10.60
C LEU A 30 11.12 -8.28 -11.60
N SER A 31 12.24 -8.97 -11.74
CA SER A 31 13.20 -8.65 -12.79
C SER A 31 12.60 -8.98 -14.16
N LEU A 32 12.91 -8.16 -15.16
CA LEU A 32 12.62 -8.52 -16.55
C LEU A 32 13.60 -9.61 -16.99
N ALA A 33 13.09 -10.64 -17.64
CA ALA A 33 13.90 -11.66 -18.27
C ALA A 33 14.43 -11.17 -19.63
N GLU A 34 13.67 -10.28 -20.28
CA GLU A 34 13.99 -9.72 -21.59
C GLU A 34 13.70 -8.20 -21.61
N LYS A 35 14.25 -7.51 -22.58
CA LYS A 35 13.91 -6.11 -22.85
C LYS A 35 12.42 -6.00 -23.21
N PRO A 36 11.73 -4.92 -22.78
CA PRO A 36 10.36 -4.68 -23.23
C PRO A 36 10.24 -4.70 -24.75
N GLY A 37 9.20 -5.35 -25.26
CA GLY A 37 8.99 -5.52 -26.70
C GLY A 37 9.69 -6.72 -27.34
N THR A 38 10.54 -7.46 -26.61
CA THR A 38 11.10 -8.72 -27.12
C THR A 38 10.00 -9.75 -27.28
N VAL A 39 9.93 -10.37 -28.46
CA VAL A 39 8.98 -11.45 -28.75
C VAL A 39 9.72 -12.77 -28.82
N LYS A 40 9.37 -13.68 -27.93
CA LYS A 40 9.87 -15.07 -27.92
C LYS A 40 8.80 -16.04 -27.42
N SER A 41 9.05 -17.31 -27.59
CA SER A 41 8.19 -18.35 -27.02
C SER A 41 8.57 -18.62 -25.55
N VAL A 42 7.59 -18.57 -24.67
CA VAL A 42 7.69 -19.01 -23.27
C VAL A 42 6.78 -20.22 -23.09
N ARG A 43 7.35 -21.39 -22.93
CA ARG A 43 6.61 -22.68 -22.85
C ARG A 43 5.54 -22.85 -23.92
N GLY A 44 5.92 -22.61 -25.19
CA GLY A 44 5.05 -22.76 -26.36
C GLY A 44 4.07 -21.61 -26.62
N ARG A 45 4.05 -20.57 -25.74
CA ARG A 45 3.24 -19.36 -25.93
C ARG A 45 4.12 -18.19 -26.35
N MET A 46 3.72 -17.49 -27.41
CA MET A 46 4.39 -16.28 -27.84
C MET A 46 4.10 -15.12 -26.88
N SER A 47 5.12 -14.31 -26.61
CA SER A 47 5.04 -13.20 -25.63
C SER A 47 4.49 -11.90 -26.21
N TYR A 48 3.68 -11.96 -27.28
CA TYR A 48 3.05 -10.76 -27.83
C TYR A 48 2.27 -9.99 -26.74
N ASP A 49 2.49 -8.68 -26.68
CA ASP A 49 1.84 -7.78 -25.71
C ASP A 49 2.00 -8.22 -24.24
N ASN A 50 3.13 -8.86 -23.93
CA ASN A 50 3.48 -9.23 -22.57
C ASN A 50 4.91 -8.83 -22.23
N TYR A 51 5.15 -8.46 -20.98
CA TYR A 51 6.47 -8.46 -20.36
C TYR A 51 6.85 -9.89 -19.98
N ILE A 52 8.11 -10.27 -20.20
CA ILE A 52 8.65 -11.54 -19.73
C ILE A 52 9.40 -11.24 -18.44
N VAL A 53 8.95 -11.81 -17.34
CA VAL A 53 9.51 -11.58 -16.00
C VAL A 53 10.08 -12.85 -15.41
N ASN A 54 11.05 -12.72 -14.53
CA ASN A 54 11.61 -13.81 -13.73
C ASN A 54 10.89 -13.88 -12.38
N VAL A 55 10.19 -14.97 -12.14
CA VAL A 55 9.58 -15.28 -10.85
C VAL A 55 10.58 -16.13 -10.05
N PRO A 56 11.01 -15.66 -8.86
CA PRO A 56 11.90 -16.45 -8.00
C PRO A 56 11.17 -17.69 -7.50
N SER A 57 11.84 -18.82 -7.50
CA SER A 57 11.32 -20.10 -7.05
C SER A 57 12.42 -20.93 -6.41
N ARG A 58 12.06 -22.03 -5.76
CA ARG A 58 12.99 -22.95 -5.12
C ARG A 58 13.18 -24.19 -6.02
N ALA A 59 14.43 -24.53 -6.30
CA ALA A 59 14.78 -25.79 -6.98
C ALA A 59 14.70 -26.98 -6.00
N ALA A 60 14.73 -28.21 -6.51
CA ALA A 60 14.64 -29.43 -5.72
C ALA A 60 15.79 -29.57 -4.69
N ASP A 61 16.96 -29.06 -5.01
CA ASP A 61 18.15 -29.04 -4.12
C ASP A 61 18.11 -27.88 -3.10
N GLY A 62 17.03 -27.05 -3.12
CA GLY A 62 16.85 -25.90 -2.25
C GLY A 62 17.46 -24.59 -2.76
N SER A 63 18.18 -24.60 -3.88
CA SER A 63 18.76 -23.41 -4.48
C SER A 63 17.71 -22.48 -5.09
N LEU A 64 18.08 -21.20 -5.29
CA LEU A 64 17.26 -20.24 -6.03
C LEU A 64 17.24 -20.58 -7.52
N LYS A 65 16.06 -20.68 -8.10
CA LYS A 65 15.86 -20.68 -9.54
C LYS A 65 14.88 -19.58 -9.95
N PHE A 66 14.92 -19.19 -11.21
CA PHE A 66 13.94 -18.25 -11.78
C PHE A 66 13.09 -18.97 -12.83
N ILE A 67 11.81 -18.66 -12.81
CA ILE A 67 10.83 -19.18 -13.78
C ILE A 67 10.31 -17.99 -14.57
N GLU A 68 10.42 -18.05 -15.89
CA GLU A 68 9.84 -17.00 -16.74
C GLU A 68 8.31 -17.04 -16.68
N ALA A 69 7.70 -15.88 -16.58
CA ALA A 69 6.26 -15.70 -16.62
C ALA A 69 5.88 -14.53 -17.54
N LEU A 70 4.67 -14.59 -18.11
CA LEU A 70 4.13 -13.55 -18.98
C LEU A 70 3.21 -12.62 -18.16
N VAL A 71 3.50 -11.33 -18.21
CA VAL A 71 2.66 -10.28 -17.61
C VAL A 71 2.11 -9.42 -18.73
N PRO A 72 0.79 -9.43 -18.99
CA PRO A 72 0.19 -8.60 -20.03
C PRO A 72 0.49 -7.11 -19.82
N ILE A 73 0.82 -6.38 -20.88
CA ILE A 73 1.08 -4.93 -20.82
C ILE A 73 -0.13 -4.13 -20.37
N SER A 74 -1.33 -4.70 -20.47
CA SER A 74 -2.59 -4.11 -19.99
C SER A 74 -2.76 -4.15 -18.46
N ARG A 75 -1.87 -4.84 -17.74
CA ARG A 75 -1.93 -4.85 -16.28
C ARG A 75 -1.33 -3.58 -15.71
N ASP A 76 -1.81 -3.20 -14.54
CA ASP A 76 -1.29 -2.07 -13.77
C ASP A 76 0.13 -2.38 -13.25
N VAL A 77 1.10 -2.14 -14.10
CA VAL A 77 2.53 -2.34 -13.82
C VAL A 77 3.36 -1.18 -14.35
N HIS A 78 4.55 -0.99 -13.82
CA HIS A 78 5.49 0.04 -14.24
C HIS A 78 6.89 -0.56 -14.45
N ILE A 79 7.60 -0.14 -15.50
CA ILE A 79 8.99 -0.53 -15.71
C ILE A 79 9.89 0.34 -14.83
N GLY A 80 10.58 -0.32 -13.88
CA GLY A 80 11.31 0.37 -12.81
C GLY A 80 10.37 0.89 -11.72
N TYR A 81 10.90 1.65 -10.78
CA TYR A 81 10.09 2.32 -9.77
C TYR A 81 9.34 3.51 -10.38
N MET A 82 8.15 3.78 -9.85
CA MET A 82 7.43 4.99 -10.21
C MET A 82 8.15 6.24 -9.69
N PRO A 83 8.06 7.37 -10.38
CA PRO A 83 8.48 8.65 -9.83
C PRO A 83 7.73 8.95 -8.53
N PHE A 84 8.47 9.24 -7.45
CA PHE A 84 7.85 9.62 -6.20
C PHE A 84 7.24 11.01 -6.32
N THR A 85 5.93 11.09 -6.17
CA THR A 85 5.15 12.31 -5.96
C THR A 85 3.98 11.97 -5.05
N TYR A 86 3.55 12.90 -4.23
CA TYR A 86 2.39 12.71 -3.37
C TYR A 86 1.11 12.43 -4.16
N SER A 87 0.97 13.03 -5.36
CA SER A 87 -0.14 12.72 -6.28
C SER A 87 -0.12 11.26 -6.73
N ASN A 88 1.06 10.68 -6.99
CA ASN A 88 1.19 9.25 -7.31
C ASN A 88 0.87 8.38 -6.10
N VAL A 89 1.21 8.81 -4.86
CA VAL A 89 0.81 8.09 -3.63
C VAL A 89 -0.71 7.98 -3.56
N ILE A 90 -1.43 9.11 -3.73
CA ILE A 90 -2.91 9.11 -3.70
C ILE A 90 -3.48 8.23 -4.81
N ARG A 91 -2.95 8.33 -6.05
CA ARG A 91 -3.41 7.51 -7.17
C ARG A 91 -3.25 6.00 -6.91
N LEU A 92 -2.19 5.57 -6.23
CA LEU A 92 -2.02 4.16 -5.84
C LEU A 92 -2.95 3.80 -4.69
N ALA A 93 -3.11 4.68 -3.71
CA ALA A 93 -4.02 4.51 -2.59
C ALA A 93 -5.47 4.29 -3.06
N ASP A 94 -5.93 5.04 -4.04
CA ASP A 94 -7.28 4.90 -4.61
C ASP A 94 -7.55 3.51 -5.18
N LYS A 95 -6.54 2.82 -5.69
CA LYS A 95 -6.69 1.47 -6.25
C LYS A 95 -6.98 0.39 -5.21
N THR A 96 -6.81 0.71 -3.94
CA THR A 96 -7.04 -0.23 -2.82
C THR A 96 -8.38 -0.02 -2.13
N ARG A 97 -9.15 1.02 -2.52
CA ARG A 97 -10.44 1.33 -1.89
C ARG A 97 -11.43 0.19 -2.06
N GLY A 98 -12.15 -0.11 -0.99
CA GLY A 98 -13.15 -1.18 -0.95
C GLY A 98 -12.58 -2.57 -0.70
N GLU A 99 -11.26 -2.73 -0.57
CA GLU A 99 -10.67 -4.00 -0.17
C GLU A 99 -10.97 -4.32 1.28
N ILE A 100 -10.97 -5.61 1.61
CA ILE A 100 -11.12 -6.05 2.99
C ILE A 100 -9.84 -5.78 3.79
N TYR A 101 -10.01 -5.48 5.06
CA TYR A 101 -8.92 -5.42 6.04
C TYR A 101 -8.53 -6.80 6.52
N GLY A 102 -7.24 -7.13 6.52
CA GLY A 102 -6.70 -8.39 7.05
C GLY A 102 -5.57 -8.15 8.04
N TRP A 103 -5.88 -8.29 9.33
CA TRP A 103 -4.87 -8.13 10.37
C TRP A 103 -3.70 -9.11 10.18
N GLY A 104 -2.48 -8.55 10.08
CA GLY A 104 -1.26 -9.36 9.88
C GLY A 104 -1.21 -10.14 8.56
N GLY A 105 -2.05 -9.80 7.57
CA GLY A 105 -2.14 -10.49 6.28
C GLY A 105 -3.19 -11.61 6.25
N MET A 106 -4.07 -11.69 7.25
CA MET A 106 -5.20 -12.63 7.20
C MET A 106 -6.06 -12.39 5.97
N LEU A 107 -6.63 -13.44 5.42
CA LEU A 107 -7.48 -13.43 4.22
C LEU A 107 -6.77 -12.90 2.96
N ASP A 108 -5.45 -13.02 2.89
CA ASP A 108 -4.60 -12.44 1.84
C ASP A 108 -4.82 -10.93 1.66
N ALA A 109 -5.26 -10.26 2.73
CA ALA A 109 -5.63 -8.86 2.75
C ALA A 109 -4.62 -8.01 3.53
N ARG A 110 -4.68 -6.69 3.33
CA ARG A 110 -3.77 -5.71 3.95
C ARG A 110 -4.26 -5.30 5.33
N ASP A 111 -3.33 -5.15 6.27
CA ASP A 111 -3.52 -4.31 7.45
C ASP A 111 -3.08 -2.86 7.16
N CYS A 112 -3.21 -1.97 8.14
CA CYS A 112 -2.92 -0.55 7.99
C CYS A 112 -1.46 -0.29 7.56
N SER A 113 -0.49 -0.96 8.14
CA SER A 113 0.93 -0.76 7.81
C SER A 113 1.34 -1.46 6.52
N ALA A 114 0.75 -2.61 6.17
CA ALA A 114 0.97 -3.26 4.88
C ALA A 114 0.49 -2.37 3.73
N LEU A 115 -0.69 -1.76 3.86
CA LEU A 115 -1.23 -0.81 2.88
C LEU A 115 -0.23 0.31 2.58
N VAL A 116 0.23 1.01 3.61
CA VAL A 116 1.18 2.11 3.48
C VAL A 116 2.51 1.63 2.91
N MET A 117 3.06 0.54 3.44
CA MET A 117 4.32 -0.04 2.99
C MET A 117 4.29 -0.43 1.51
N GLU A 118 3.22 -1.06 1.03
CA GLU A 118 3.12 -1.54 -0.35
C GLU A 118 2.98 -0.38 -1.34
N ILE A 119 2.21 0.65 -1.00
CA ILE A 119 2.12 1.87 -1.80
C ILE A 119 3.49 2.52 -1.95
N TYR A 120 4.21 2.73 -0.85
CA TYR A 120 5.53 3.38 -0.88
C TYR A 120 6.59 2.51 -1.56
N ARG A 121 6.46 1.19 -1.50
CA ARG A 121 7.36 0.25 -2.21
C ARG A 121 7.30 0.42 -3.73
N CYS A 122 6.19 0.89 -4.29
CA CYS A 122 6.10 1.22 -5.72
C CYS A 122 7.10 2.30 -6.17
N PHE A 123 7.56 3.12 -5.23
CA PHE A 123 8.57 4.18 -5.44
C PHE A 123 9.99 3.76 -5.04
N GLY A 124 10.19 2.50 -4.62
CA GLY A 124 11.46 2.01 -4.10
C GLY A 124 11.74 2.40 -2.65
N ILE A 125 10.75 2.94 -1.95
CA ILE A 125 10.86 3.33 -0.54
C ILE A 125 10.47 2.16 0.33
N MET A 126 11.43 1.66 1.11
CA MET A 126 11.25 0.50 1.99
C MET A 126 10.91 0.98 3.40
N LEU A 127 9.63 1.00 3.73
CA LEU A 127 9.13 1.35 5.06
C LEU A 127 9.15 0.12 5.99
N PRO A 128 9.29 0.34 7.32
CA PRO A 128 9.12 -0.73 8.31
C PRO A 128 7.75 -1.41 8.22
N ARG A 129 7.72 -2.72 8.52
CA ARG A 129 6.46 -3.49 8.47
C ARG A 129 5.45 -3.10 9.54
N ASN A 130 5.93 -2.74 10.74
CA ASN A 130 5.07 -2.51 11.87
C ASN A 130 4.85 -1.01 12.14
N THR A 131 3.65 -0.64 12.55
CA THR A 131 3.31 0.74 12.93
C THR A 131 4.24 1.29 14.02
N SER A 132 4.60 0.45 15.00
CA SER A 132 5.51 0.85 16.08
C SER A 132 6.92 1.22 15.60
N ASP A 133 7.38 0.63 14.51
CA ASP A 133 8.69 0.93 13.93
C ASP A 133 8.62 2.14 12.98
N LEU A 134 7.49 2.35 12.31
CA LEU A 134 7.19 3.59 11.60
C LEU A 134 7.22 4.80 12.53
N ALA A 135 6.64 4.69 13.74
CA ALA A 135 6.64 5.74 14.73
C ALA A 135 8.03 6.11 15.27
N LYS A 136 9.03 5.24 15.11
CA LYS A 136 10.43 5.45 15.50
C LYS A 136 11.32 6.01 14.39
N LEU A 137 10.77 6.34 13.24
CA LEU A 137 11.56 6.95 12.17
C LEU A 137 12.22 8.25 12.68
N PRO A 138 13.44 8.56 12.21
CA PRO A 138 14.15 9.77 12.59
C PRO A 138 13.32 11.04 12.36
N GLU A 139 13.52 12.07 13.19
CA GLU A 139 12.80 13.36 13.11
C GLU A 139 12.83 14.03 11.75
N LYS A 140 13.91 13.83 10.98
CA LYS A 140 13.98 14.32 9.59
C LYS A 140 12.88 13.77 8.67
N TYR A 141 12.26 12.65 9.04
CA TYR A 141 11.15 12.04 8.32
C TYR A 141 9.83 12.07 9.10
N ALA A 142 9.86 12.16 10.43
CA ALA A 142 8.70 11.99 11.29
C ALA A 142 8.61 13.13 12.30
N ALA A 143 7.79 14.13 12.00
CA ALA A 143 7.48 15.20 12.94
C ALA A 143 6.59 14.69 14.08
N ASP A 144 7.01 14.95 15.34
CA ASP A 144 6.20 14.67 16.53
C ASP A 144 5.17 15.78 16.73
N VAL A 145 3.91 15.41 16.77
CA VAL A 145 2.77 16.32 17.01
C VAL A 145 1.97 15.93 18.26
N SER A 146 2.49 14.97 19.05
CA SER A 146 1.77 14.40 20.20
C SER A 146 1.39 15.45 21.26
N SER A 147 2.24 16.46 21.46
CA SER A 147 2.04 17.54 22.44
C SER A 147 1.18 18.70 21.94
N LEU A 148 0.80 18.72 20.66
CA LEU A 148 0.00 19.79 20.09
C LEU A 148 -1.48 19.68 20.50
N SER A 149 -2.16 20.82 20.60
CA SER A 149 -3.63 20.84 20.72
C SER A 149 -4.28 20.28 19.46
N THR A 150 -5.54 19.88 19.53
CA THR A 150 -6.30 19.35 18.39
C THR A 150 -6.34 20.35 17.24
N GLU A 151 -6.52 21.64 17.53
CA GLU A 151 -6.52 22.72 16.54
C GLU A 151 -5.15 22.84 15.87
N ALA A 152 -4.07 22.85 16.66
CA ALA A 152 -2.72 22.93 16.13
C ALA A 152 -2.36 21.68 15.28
N LYS A 153 -2.81 20.48 15.68
CA LYS A 153 -2.68 19.27 14.85
C LYS A 153 -3.41 19.42 13.52
N ARG A 154 -4.65 19.93 13.55
CA ARG A 154 -5.47 20.19 12.35
C ARG A 154 -4.75 21.13 11.39
N GLU A 155 -4.29 22.27 11.87
CA GLU A 155 -3.54 23.24 11.07
C GLU A 155 -2.25 22.64 10.50
N THR A 156 -1.52 21.91 11.32
CA THR A 156 -0.28 21.25 10.92
C THR A 156 -0.54 20.21 9.80
N ILE A 157 -1.59 19.41 9.93
CA ILE A 157 -1.94 18.40 8.92
C ILE A 157 -2.46 19.07 7.64
N LEU A 158 -3.29 20.12 7.75
CA LEU A 158 -3.76 20.89 6.58
C LEU A 158 -2.62 21.49 5.76
N SER A 159 -1.52 21.85 6.40
CA SER A 159 -0.33 22.38 5.72
C SER A 159 0.47 21.30 4.97
N GLN A 160 0.16 20.01 5.17
CA GLN A 160 0.86 18.92 4.51
C GLN A 160 0.25 18.61 3.13
N PRO A 161 1.05 18.13 2.17
CA PRO A 161 0.51 17.57 0.95
C PRO A 161 -0.28 16.29 1.24
N ALA A 162 -1.41 16.09 0.55
CA ALA A 162 -2.08 14.79 0.54
C ALA A 162 -1.09 13.70 0.11
N GLY A 163 -1.10 12.56 0.80
CA GLY A 163 -0.16 11.47 0.57
C GLY A 163 0.87 11.27 1.70
N VAL A 164 1.04 12.24 2.64
CA VAL A 164 1.86 12.00 3.83
C VAL A 164 1.23 10.93 4.73
N ILE A 165 2.05 10.31 5.57
CA ILE A 165 1.60 9.25 6.46
C ILE A 165 1.28 9.87 7.83
N LEU A 166 0.12 9.55 8.38
CA LEU A 166 -0.28 9.88 9.73
C LEU A 166 -0.23 8.62 10.60
N CYS A 167 0.28 8.76 11.82
CA CYS A 167 0.48 7.63 12.71
C CYS A 167 0.04 7.97 14.13
N PHE A 168 -0.63 7.02 14.78
CA PHE A 168 -0.88 7.00 16.21
C PHE A 168 -0.64 5.58 16.77
N PRO A 169 -0.54 5.35 18.08
CA PRO A 169 -0.25 4.03 18.63
C PRO A 169 -1.20 2.95 18.11
N GLY A 170 -0.62 1.96 17.43
CA GLY A 170 -1.36 0.83 16.87
C GLY A 170 -1.99 1.06 15.50
N HIS A 171 -1.89 2.24 14.90
CA HIS A 171 -2.49 2.52 13.61
C HIS A 171 -1.69 3.49 12.74
N VAL A 172 -1.80 3.31 11.42
CA VAL A 172 -1.19 4.18 10.42
C VAL A 172 -2.13 4.33 9.22
N MET A 173 -2.12 5.51 8.59
CA MET A 173 -2.99 5.85 7.48
C MET A 173 -2.31 6.87 6.56
N ILE A 174 -2.88 7.08 5.38
CA ILE A 174 -2.42 8.10 4.42
C ILE A 174 -3.35 9.31 4.53
N TYR A 175 -2.79 10.50 4.76
CA TYR A 175 -3.54 11.74 4.64
C TYR A 175 -4.04 11.88 3.20
N TYR A 176 -5.34 11.97 3.04
CA TYR A 176 -5.97 11.95 1.71
C TYR A 176 -6.29 13.36 1.20
N GLY A 177 -6.22 14.36 2.07
CA GLY A 177 -6.55 15.76 1.80
C GLY A 177 -7.67 16.26 2.71
N SER A 178 -8.32 17.34 2.30
CA SER A 178 -9.43 17.92 3.06
C SER A 178 -10.61 18.27 2.15
N ASP A 179 -11.80 18.21 2.71
CA ASP A 179 -13.03 18.76 2.13
C ASP A 179 -13.57 19.84 3.07
N GLY A 180 -13.38 21.09 2.69
CA GLY A 180 -13.59 22.21 3.59
C GLY A 180 -12.68 22.10 4.83
N ASN A 181 -13.28 22.02 6.01
CA ASN A 181 -12.57 21.88 7.28
C ASN A 181 -12.37 20.41 7.71
N GLU A 182 -12.95 19.47 6.99
CA GLU A 182 -12.84 18.04 7.29
C GLU A 182 -11.53 17.47 6.75
N LEU A 183 -10.72 16.90 7.62
CA LEU A 183 -9.50 16.18 7.25
C LEU A 183 -9.85 14.74 6.91
N LEU A 184 -9.41 14.27 5.74
CA LEU A 184 -9.67 12.94 5.24
C LEU A 184 -8.39 12.07 5.28
N CYS A 185 -8.56 10.80 5.55
CA CYS A 185 -7.49 9.81 5.44
C CYS A 185 -7.97 8.57 4.70
N LEU A 186 -7.08 7.92 3.97
CA LEU A 186 -7.31 6.55 3.47
C LEU A 186 -6.66 5.59 4.46
N SER A 187 -7.45 4.64 4.92
CA SER A 187 -7.05 3.72 5.97
C SER A 187 -7.59 2.31 5.73
N ALA A 188 -6.74 1.31 5.98
CA ALA A 188 -7.17 -0.07 6.19
C ALA A 188 -7.51 -0.23 7.68
N ALA A 189 -8.78 -0.28 8.02
CA ALA A 189 -9.25 -0.28 9.40
C ALA A 189 -10.16 -1.46 9.72
N GLY A 190 -9.97 -2.05 10.90
CA GLY A 190 -10.85 -3.10 11.41
C GLY A 190 -12.12 -2.54 12.05
N LYS A 191 -11.99 -1.44 12.79
CA LYS A 191 -13.11 -0.82 13.53
C LYS A 191 -12.84 0.64 13.88
N PHE A 192 -13.91 1.43 13.92
CA PHE A 192 -13.97 2.77 14.50
C PHE A 192 -15.42 3.16 14.80
N ALA A 193 -15.66 4.23 15.53
CA ALA A 193 -16.99 4.82 15.66
C ALA A 193 -17.14 5.96 14.62
N PRO A 194 -18.16 5.93 13.76
CA PRO A 194 -18.46 7.02 12.83
C PRO A 194 -18.65 8.36 13.56
N VAL A 195 -18.42 9.47 12.85
CA VAL A 195 -18.50 10.82 13.42
C VAL A 195 -19.81 11.09 14.15
N GLN A 196 -20.92 10.58 13.62
CA GLN A 196 -22.26 10.78 14.15
C GLN A 196 -22.68 9.70 15.17
N SER A 197 -21.77 8.82 15.58
CA SER A 197 -22.06 7.71 16.51
C SER A 197 -20.98 7.60 17.57
N SER A 198 -21.38 7.27 18.79
CA SER A 198 -20.44 6.87 19.86
C SER A 198 -20.17 5.35 19.85
N ALA A 199 -20.95 4.57 19.11
CA ALA A 199 -20.80 3.13 19.05
C ALA A 199 -19.74 2.72 18.02
N THR A 200 -18.73 1.97 18.46
CA THR A 200 -17.74 1.37 17.58
C THR A 200 -18.38 0.35 16.65
N GLN A 201 -18.06 0.42 15.37
CA GLN A 201 -18.52 -0.49 14.34
C GLN A 201 -17.32 -1.26 13.76
N ASN A 202 -17.53 -2.52 13.44
CA ASN A 202 -16.59 -3.33 12.67
C ASN A 202 -16.75 -2.95 11.19
N VAL A 203 -15.69 -2.43 10.59
CA VAL A 203 -15.69 -1.99 9.20
C VAL A 203 -14.91 -2.94 8.30
N TYR A 204 -13.76 -3.44 8.74
CA TYR A 204 -12.88 -4.38 8.04
C TYR A 204 -12.68 -4.03 6.56
N THR A 205 -12.37 -2.78 6.27
CA THR A 205 -12.24 -2.29 4.90
C THR A 205 -11.09 -1.29 4.75
N VAL A 206 -10.70 -1.07 3.49
CA VAL A 206 -9.87 0.05 3.07
C VAL A 206 -10.79 1.14 2.54
N GLU A 207 -10.85 2.27 3.22
CA GLU A 207 -11.75 3.36 2.84
C GLU A 207 -11.17 4.75 3.15
N VAL A 208 -11.76 5.75 2.53
CA VAL A 208 -11.54 7.15 2.89
C VAL A 208 -12.52 7.51 3.98
N CYS A 209 -12.00 7.94 5.11
CA CYS A 209 -12.82 8.38 6.25
C CYS A 209 -12.28 9.70 6.83
N SER A 210 -13.12 10.37 7.60
CA SER A 210 -12.74 11.55 8.37
C SER A 210 -11.75 11.23 9.48
N LEU A 211 -10.84 12.15 9.79
CA LEU A 211 -10.05 12.08 11.02
C LEU A 211 -10.88 12.36 12.29
N ASP A 212 -12.14 12.78 12.14
CA ASP A 212 -13.06 12.97 13.25
C ASP A 212 -13.80 11.70 13.68
N VAL A 213 -13.59 10.55 12.98
CA VAL A 213 -14.01 9.22 13.47
C VAL A 213 -13.33 8.91 14.81
N ARG A 214 -13.95 8.07 15.65
CA ARG A 214 -13.52 7.88 17.04
C ARG A 214 -12.97 6.48 17.30
N LEU A 215 -12.00 6.46 18.19
CA LEU A 215 -11.53 5.25 18.85
C LEU A 215 -12.55 4.79 19.91
N SER A 216 -12.41 3.56 20.39
CA SER A 216 -13.24 3.00 21.46
C SER A 216 -13.17 3.77 22.79
N ASN A 217 -12.11 4.56 23.02
CA ASN A 217 -11.95 5.42 24.17
C ASN A 217 -12.58 6.82 24.00
N GLY A 218 -13.27 7.08 22.89
CA GLY A 218 -13.96 8.32 22.56
C GLY A 218 -13.08 9.39 21.91
N LYS A 219 -11.75 9.26 21.90
CA LYS A 219 -10.85 10.20 21.19
C LYS A 219 -11.07 10.11 19.68
N THR A 220 -11.04 11.24 18.99
CA THR A 220 -10.98 11.25 17.53
C THR A 220 -9.63 10.74 17.04
N TRP A 221 -9.56 10.28 15.79
CA TRP A 221 -8.28 9.94 15.17
C TRP A 221 -7.38 11.16 15.09
N LEU A 222 -7.93 12.35 14.82
CA LEU A 222 -7.17 13.60 14.84
C LEU A 222 -6.49 13.85 16.20
N GLU A 223 -7.23 13.71 17.31
CA GLU A 223 -6.67 13.83 18.66
C GLU A 223 -5.59 12.78 18.94
N ALA A 224 -5.76 11.58 18.37
CA ALA A 224 -4.85 10.47 18.55
C ALA A 224 -3.55 10.58 17.73
N VAL A 225 -3.52 11.33 16.62
CA VAL A 225 -2.32 11.47 15.78
C VAL A 225 -1.14 11.97 16.61
N GLU A 226 -0.04 11.24 16.57
CA GLU A 226 1.21 11.55 17.27
C GLU A 226 2.36 11.88 16.31
N LYS A 227 2.34 11.32 15.10
CA LYS A 227 3.41 11.53 14.11
C LYS A 227 2.84 11.84 12.75
N ILE A 228 3.52 12.76 12.05
CA ILE A 228 3.35 13.03 10.62
C ILE A 228 4.63 12.62 9.93
N ILE A 229 4.57 11.63 9.04
CA ILE A 229 5.75 11.08 8.36
C ILE A 229 5.76 11.60 6.92
N ARG A 230 6.85 12.27 6.57
CA ARG A 230 7.14 12.80 5.22
C ARG A 230 8.37 12.12 4.66
N ILE A 231 8.24 11.59 3.46
CA ILE A 231 9.34 10.98 2.72
C ILE A 231 9.60 11.88 1.50
N GLY A 232 10.81 12.34 1.35
CA GLY A 232 11.24 13.23 0.25
C GLY A 232 11.63 14.60 0.72
#